data_c8322f321e9b5f2a99f92e54cd998819
#
_entry.id   c8322f321e9b5f2a99f92e54cd998819
#
_cell.length_a   1.000
_cell.length_b   1.000
_cell.length_c   1.000
_cell.angle_alpha   90.00
_cell.angle_beta   90.00
_cell.angle_gamma   90.00
#
_symmetry.space_group_name_H-M   'P 1'
#
loop_
_entity.id
_entity.type
_entity.pdbx_description
1 polymer ?
#
loop_
_entity_poly.entity_id
_entity_poly.type
_entity_poly.pdbx_seq_one_letter_code
_entity_poly.pdbx_strand_id
1 'polypeptide(L)'
;MNTLEEINSLEEQIQQLITRKNELIDRACVEGRDIAMAHISSDVVSGFVPVDHLKVDKDTVVVYQGVPGAYSHQAMHDYFGKDIKNVNVAKFEDVIETVKSGKADYGVLPIENSSAGFVSGIYDMVGSSGLTIVGGDEVKVAHMLMGVPGSKLSDIQTVYSHPQGLLQCSEFLNRAGYAQCPVANTAVGAVKVRDEGDITQAAIASALAADIYGLEILKDDIVNNENNTTRFIILSKKKEYVKSAGNISVCFALPHESGTLYSILGHIKHNGLNMTSIESRPLRGRKWEYSFFITLEGSLMDPATIDALDHINKDSMDFKIIGTY
;
A
#
# COMPACT_ATOMS: atom_id res chain seq x y z
N MET A 1 40.31 11.99 24.13
CA MET A 1 39.07 11.42 23.62
C MET A 1 39.20 11.38 22.11
N ASN A 2 39.04 10.24 21.49
CA ASN A 2 39.08 10.07 20.04
C ASN A 2 37.83 10.74 19.44
N THR A 3 37.91 11.32 18.26
CA THR A 3 36.77 11.94 17.55
C THR A 3 35.52 11.04 17.49
N LEU A 4 35.72 9.74 17.38
CA LEU A 4 34.62 8.74 17.41
C LEU A 4 33.96 8.64 18.80
N GLU A 5 34.74 8.71 19.88
CA GLU A 5 34.20 8.71 21.25
C GLU A 5 33.43 10.01 21.53
N GLU A 6 33.87 11.10 20.95
CA GLU A 6 33.19 12.40 21.05
C GLU A 6 31.86 12.40 20.31
N ILE A 7 31.83 11.82 19.08
CA ILE A 7 30.60 11.64 18.30
C ILE A 7 29.61 10.77 19.06
N ASN A 8 30.03 9.60 19.57
CA ASN A 8 29.16 8.72 20.32
C ASN A 8 28.59 9.40 21.59
N SER A 9 29.43 10.18 22.30
CA SER A 9 28.98 10.95 23.47
C SER A 9 27.94 12.01 23.11
N LEU A 10 28.09 12.69 21.96
CA LEU A 10 27.12 13.66 21.48
C LEU A 10 25.82 12.98 21.04
N GLU A 11 25.89 11.82 20.39
CA GLU A 11 24.71 11.04 20.03
C GLU A 11 23.91 10.61 21.28
N GLU A 12 24.58 10.16 22.34
CA GLU A 12 23.92 9.83 23.61
C GLU A 12 23.26 11.06 24.25
N GLN A 13 23.91 12.20 24.23
CA GLN A 13 23.34 13.47 24.74
C GLN A 13 22.11 13.90 23.92
N ILE A 14 22.17 13.81 22.61
CA ILE A 14 21.02 14.09 21.72
C ILE A 14 19.85 13.17 22.07
N GLN A 15 20.10 11.88 22.23
CA GLN A 15 19.05 10.92 22.58
C GLN A 15 18.42 11.21 23.95
N GLN A 16 19.23 11.59 24.93
CA GLN A 16 18.72 11.99 26.25
C GLN A 16 17.87 13.27 26.18
N LEU A 17 18.26 14.24 25.39
CA LEU A 17 17.49 15.49 25.19
C LEU A 17 16.17 15.23 24.49
N ILE A 18 16.15 14.34 23.49
CA ILE A 18 14.93 13.94 22.78
C ILE A 18 13.97 13.21 23.76
N THR A 19 14.46 12.26 24.52
CA THR A 19 13.66 11.58 25.55
C THR A 19 13.07 12.58 26.53
N ARG A 20 13.88 13.52 27.00
CA ARG A 20 13.44 14.57 27.94
C ARG A 20 12.40 15.51 27.33
N LYS A 21 12.56 15.88 26.06
CA LYS A 21 11.59 16.67 25.30
C LYS A 21 10.24 15.94 25.26
N ASN A 22 10.24 14.65 24.90
CA ASN A 22 9.01 13.85 24.81
C ASN A 22 8.31 13.70 26.17
N GLU A 23 9.06 13.46 27.24
CA GLU A 23 8.51 13.44 28.60
C GLU A 23 7.86 14.78 29.01
N LEU A 24 8.42 15.91 28.55
CA LEU A 24 7.85 17.24 28.82
C LEU A 24 6.58 17.49 28.02
N ILE A 25 6.52 16.98 26.78
CA ILE A 25 5.32 17.03 25.94
C ILE A 25 4.20 16.19 26.56
N ASP A 26 4.50 14.96 26.98
CA ASP A 26 3.53 14.06 27.64
C ASP A 26 2.96 14.71 28.90
N ARG A 27 3.83 15.29 29.75
CA ARG A 27 3.38 16.01 30.94
C ARG A 27 2.49 17.21 30.63
N ALA A 28 2.83 17.97 29.61
CA ALA A 28 2.04 19.12 29.19
C ALA A 28 0.68 18.72 28.61
N CYS A 29 0.60 17.59 27.92
CA CYS A 29 -0.68 17.00 27.48
C CYS A 29 -1.55 16.59 28.67
N VAL A 30 -0.96 15.95 29.69
CA VAL A 30 -1.69 15.56 30.93
C VAL A 30 -2.17 16.78 31.73
N GLU A 31 -1.40 17.89 31.72
CA GLU A 31 -1.77 19.14 32.39
C GLU A 31 -2.83 19.95 31.62
N GLY A 32 -3.40 19.41 30.54
CA GLY A 32 -4.45 20.09 29.74
C GLY A 32 -3.96 21.32 28.98
N ARG A 33 -2.66 21.46 28.80
CA ARG A 33 -2.09 22.49 27.92
C ARG A 33 -2.05 21.98 26.51
N ASP A 34 -2.66 22.69 25.59
CA ASP A 34 -2.76 22.39 24.14
C ASP A 34 -1.40 22.49 23.40
N ILE A 35 -0.34 21.85 23.93
CA ILE A 35 0.96 21.77 23.25
C ILE A 35 0.88 20.85 22.03
N ALA A 36 0.04 19.80 22.07
CA ALA A 36 -0.27 18.99 20.90
C ALA A 36 -0.82 19.85 19.74
N MET A 37 -1.67 20.84 20.05
CA MET A 37 -2.18 21.79 19.04
C MET A 37 -1.10 22.74 18.51
N ALA A 38 -0.10 23.10 19.29
CA ALA A 38 1.03 23.93 18.82
C ALA A 38 1.97 23.18 17.87
N HIS A 39 2.12 21.85 18.03
CA HIS A 39 2.85 21.00 17.07
C HIS A 39 2.01 20.63 15.84
N ILE A 40 0.68 20.52 15.98
CA ILE A 40 -0.26 20.30 14.86
C ILE A 40 -0.29 21.55 13.92
N SER A 41 0.18 22.71 14.36
CA SER A 41 0.35 23.91 13.52
C SER A 41 1.60 23.87 12.63
N SER A 42 2.34 22.78 12.58
CA SER A 42 3.47 22.63 11.66
C SER A 42 2.96 22.68 10.21
N ASP A 43 3.65 23.43 9.36
CA ASP A 43 3.32 23.57 7.93
C ASP A 43 3.28 22.22 7.22
N VAL A 44 4.02 21.21 7.73
CA VAL A 44 4.13 19.86 7.17
C VAL A 44 2.80 19.10 7.17
N VAL A 45 2.00 19.24 8.23
CA VAL A 45 0.68 18.58 8.35
C VAL A 45 -0.49 19.49 7.95
N SER A 46 -0.18 20.68 7.44
CA SER A 46 -1.21 21.65 7.06
C SER A 46 -2.19 21.07 6.03
N GLY A 47 -3.46 21.23 6.32
CA GLY A 47 -4.57 20.75 5.49
C GLY A 47 -4.94 19.28 5.71
N PHE A 48 -4.25 18.53 6.56
CA PHE A 48 -4.70 17.19 6.97
C PHE A 48 -5.75 17.30 8.09
N VAL A 49 -6.84 16.54 7.95
CA VAL A 49 -7.97 16.56 8.89
C VAL A 49 -8.09 15.19 9.56
N PRO A 50 -8.00 15.13 10.92
CA PRO A 50 -8.18 13.89 11.64
C PRO A 50 -9.66 13.47 11.61
N VAL A 51 -9.92 12.21 11.33
CA VAL A 51 -11.24 11.60 11.37
C VAL A 51 -11.23 10.31 12.18
N ASP A 52 -12.33 9.94 12.81
CA ASP A 52 -12.42 8.65 13.48
C ASP A 52 -12.59 7.50 12.48
N HIS A 53 -13.35 7.75 11.40
CA HIS A 53 -13.56 6.84 10.28
C HIS A 53 -13.71 7.62 8.99
N LEU A 54 -13.38 7.00 7.86
CA LEU A 54 -13.70 7.56 6.54
C LEU A 54 -15.21 7.68 6.40
N LYS A 55 -15.65 8.75 5.75
CA LYS A 55 -17.09 8.96 5.50
C LYS A 55 -17.54 8.01 4.38
N VAL A 56 -18.33 7.01 4.75
CA VAL A 56 -18.98 6.07 3.84
C VAL A 56 -20.49 6.16 4.02
N ASP A 57 -21.21 6.40 2.95
CA ASP A 57 -22.68 6.45 2.93
C ASP A 57 -23.22 5.75 1.67
N LYS A 58 -24.54 5.72 1.53
CA LYS A 58 -25.22 5.04 0.40
C LYS A 58 -24.84 5.57 -0.99
N ASP A 59 -24.28 6.78 -1.06
CA ASP A 59 -23.92 7.43 -2.33
C ASP A 59 -22.42 7.36 -2.61
N THR A 60 -21.65 6.89 -1.64
CA THR A 60 -20.20 6.70 -1.78
C THR A 60 -19.89 5.70 -2.91
N VAL A 61 -19.01 6.11 -3.83
CA VAL A 61 -18.56 5.30 -4.95
C VAL A 61 -17.06 5.00 -4.79
N VAL A 62 -16.69 3.73 -4.94
CA VAL A 62 -15.29 3.28 -4.89
C VAL A 62 -14.88 2.73 -6.25
N VAL A 63 -13.70 3.15 -6.74
CA VAL A 63 -13.12 2.62 -7.97
C VAL A 63 -11.95 1.69 -7.66
N TYR A 64 -11.86 0.57 -8.37
CA TYR A 64 -10.73 -0.36 -8.28
C TYR A 64 -10.24 -0.80 -9.65
N GLN A 65 -8.99 -1.26 -9.75
CA GLN A 65 -8.42 -1.77 -10.99
C GLN A 65 -8.73 -3.27 -11.15
N GLY A 66 -9.03 -3.69 -12.37
CA GLY A 66 -9.25 -5.07 -12.75
C GLY A 66 -10.71 -5.36 -13.08
N VAL A 67 -11.07 -6.64 -13.05
CA VAL A 67 -12.45 -7.11 -13.24
C VAL A 67 -13.03 -7.58 -11.91
N PRO A 68 -14.36 -7.75 -11.79
CA PRO A 68 -14.94 -8.38 -10.60
C PRO A 68 -14.22 -9.70 -10.26
N GLY A 69 -14.00 -9.96 -8.97
CA GLY A 69 -13.22 -11.12 -8.51
C GLY A 69 -11.70 -10.93 -8.46
N ALA A 70 -11.14 -9.81 -8.94
CA ALA A 70 -9.73 -9.49 -8.73
C ALA A 70 -9.43 -9.19 -7.25
N TYR A 71 -8.16 -9.31 -6.83
CA TYR A 71 -7.76 -9.01 -5.44
C TYR A 71 -8.01 -7.56 -5.05
N SER A 72 -7.96 -6.60 -5.97
CA SER A 72 -8.38 -5.21 -5.73
C SER A 72 -9.89 -5.08 -5.46
N HIS A 73 -10.73 -5.92 -6.08
CA HIS A 73 -12.15 -6.01 -5.76
C HIS A 73 -12.36 -6.60 -4.36
N GLN A 74 -11.61 -7.63 -4.00
CA GLN A 74 -11.64 -8.19 -2.66
C GLN A 74 -11.20 -7.15 -1.62
N ALA A 75 -10.08 -6.46 -1.82
CA ALA A 75 -9.60 -5.41 -0.93
C ALA A 75 -10.65 -4.30 -0.72
N MET A 76 -11.35 -3.91 -1.79
CA MET A 76 -12.45 -2.97 -1.70
C MET A 76 -13.59 -3.50 -0.82
N HIS A 77 -13.99 -4.76 -1.00
CA HIS A 77 -15.06 -5.39 -0.18
C HIS A 77 -14.64 -5.55 1.29
N ASP A 78 -13.40 -5.93 1.54
CA ASP A 78 -12.88 -6.14 2.89
C ASP A 78 -12.85 -4.80 3.65
N TYR A 79 -12.47 -3.70 2.99
CA TYR A 79 -12.38 -2.37 3.59
C TYR A 79 -13.72 -1.65 3.72
N PHE A 80 -14.56 -1.64 2.67
CA PHE A 80 -15.79 -0.84 2.58
C PHE A 80 -17.07 -1.64 2.76
N GLY A 81 -16.99 -2.98 2.76
CA GLY A 81 -18.16 -3.86 2.75
C GLY A 81 -18.65 -4.20 1.34
N LYS A 82 -19.42 -5.28 1.26
CA LYS A 82 -19.85 -5.86 -0.04
C LYS A 82 -20.90 -5.03 -0.78
N ASP A 83 -21.66 -4.20 -0.06
CA ASP A 83 -22.80 -3.43 -0.61
C ASP A 83 -22.37 -2.05 -1.14
N ILE A 84 -21.08 -1.71 -1.10
CA ILE A 84 -20.57 -0.43 -1.57
C ILE A 84 -20.79 -0.26 -3.08
N LYS A 85 -21.26 0.91 -3.52
CA LYS A 85 -21.28 1.25 -4.95
C LYS A 85 -19.86 1.29 -5.49
N ASN A 86 -19.63 0.58 -6.59
CA ASN A 86 -18.29 0.49 -7.12
C ASN A 86 -18.27 0.53 -8.64
N VAL A 87 -17.11 0.88 -9.17
CA VAL A 87 -16.79 0.82 -10.60
C VAL A 87 -15.40 0.20 -10.76
N ASN A 88 -15.23 -0.57 -11.80
CA ASN A 88 -13.94 -1.15 -12.12
C ASN A 88 -13.35 -0.50 -13.38
N VAL A 89 -12.03 -0.40 -13.43
CA VAL A 89 -11.27 0.16 -14.56
C VAL A 89 -10.11 -0.76 -14.93
N ALA A 90 -9.62 -0.63 -16.17
CA ALA A 90 -8.60 -1.54 -16.66
C ALA A 90 -7.19 -1.24 -16.13
N LYS A 91 -6.85 0.04 -15.93
CA LYS A 91 -5.49 0.48 -15.58
C LYS A 91 -5.46 1.20 -14.22
N PHE A 92 -4.30 1.22 -13.60
CA PHE A 92 -4.06 1.94 -12.35
C PHE A 92 -4.23 3.46 -12.51
N GLU A 93 -3.81 4.01 -13.65
CA GLU A 93 -3.97 5.43 -13.98
C GLU A 93 -5.44 5.82 -14.02
N ASP A 94 -6.31 4.94 -14.52
CA ASP A 94 -7.75 5.20 -14.62
C ASP A 94 -8.41 5.28 -13.23
N VAL A 95 -7.89 4.54 -12.22
CA VAL A 95 -8.34 4.67 -10.83
C VAL A 95 -8.09 6.09 -10.34
N ILE A 96 -6.85 6.58 -10.52
CA ILE A 96 -6.46 7.92 -10.10
C ILE A 96 -7.32 8.98 -10.80
N GLU A 97 -7.49 8.90 -12.10
CA GLU A 97 -8.28 9.87 -12.87
C GLU A 97 -9.78 9.82 -12.50
N THR A 98 -10.31 8.65 -12.17
CA THR A 98 -11.70 8.50 -11.73
C THR A 98 -11.93 9.21 -10.39
N VAL A 99 -11.00 9.06 -9.42
CA VAL A 99 -11.07 9.78 -8.15
C VAL A 99 -10.83 11.28 -8.37
N LYS A 100 -9.83 11.69 -9.14
CA LYS A 100 -9.52 13.10 -9.43
C LYS A 100 -10.68 13.83 -10.09
N SER A 101 -11.37 13.18 -11.01
CA SER A 101 -12.54 13.76 -11.68
C SER A 101 -13.79 13.83 -10.78
N GLY A 102 -13.76 13.20 -9.60
CA GLY A 102 -14.89 13.14 -8.67
C GLY A 102 -16.00 12.18 -9.09
N LYS A 103 -15.71 11.24 -10.01
CA LYS A 103 -16.62 10.15 -10.38
C LYS A 103 -16.62 9.03 -9.36
N ALA A 104 -15.57 8.94 -8.53
CA ALA A 104 -15.52 8.11 -7.34
C ALA A 104 -14.95 8.93 -6.17
N ASP A 105 -15.36 8.58 -4.95
CA ASP A 105 -14.90 9.20 -3.70
C ASP A 105 -13.57 8.61 -3.27
N TYR A 106 -13.42 7.30 -3.48
CA TYR A 106 -12.23 6.53 -3.10
C TYR A 106 -11.74 5.65 -4.25
N GLY A 107 -10.42 5.42 -4.26
CA GLY A 107 -9.77 4.50 -5.19
C GLY A 107 -8.95 3.45 -4.47
N VAL A 108 -8.98 2.20 -4.94
CA VAL A 108 -8.22 1.08 -4.36
C VAL A 108 -7.10 0.68 -5.32
N LEU A 109 -5.86 0.74 -4.85
CA LEU A 109 -4.66 0.33 -5.59
C LEU A 109 -3.76 -0.59 -4.77
N PRO A 110 -3.17 -1.65 -5.37
CA PRO A 110 -2.12 -2.42 -4.73
C PRO A 110 -0.84 -1.58 -4.65
N ILE A 111 -0.12 -1.59 -3.53
CA ILE A 111 1.14 -0.86 -3.40
C ILE A 111 2.34 -1.80 -3.24
N GLU A 112 2.16 -2.91 -2.56
CA GLU A 112 3.22 -3.85 -2.25
C GLU A 112 2.68 -5.28 -2.13
N ASN A 113 3.48 -6.26 -2.55
CA ASN A 113 3.22 -7.67 -2.30
C ASN A 113 4.41 -8.29 -1.55
N SER A 114 4.13 -9.05 -0.50
CA SER A 114 5.17 -9.62 0.38
C SER A 114 6.16 -10.55 -0.32
N SER A 115 5.78 -11.12 -1.48
CA SER A 115 6.62 -12.03 -2.26
C SER A 115 7.25 -11.37 -3.50
N ALA A 116 6.58 -10.37 -4.09
CA ALA A 116 7.00 -9.73 -5.34
C ALA A 116 7.57 -8.31 -5.15
N GLY A 117 7.45 -7.76 -3.93
CA GLY A 117 7.87 -6.40 -3.60
C GLY A 117 6.89 -5.33 -4.08
N PHE A 118 7.39 -4.12 -4.30
CA PHE A 118 6.57 -2.98 -4.68
C PHE A 118 5.94 -3.12 -6.06
N VAL A 119 4.67 -2.71 -6.16
CA VAL A 119 3.98 -2.67 -7.45
C VAL A 119 4.51 -1.50 -8.27
N SER A 120 5.11 -1.83 -9.42
CA SER A 120 5.82 -0.85 -10.25
C SER A 120 4.96 0.35 -10.62
N GLY A 121 5.50 1.55 -10.41
CA GLY A 121 4.90 2.82 -10.82
C GLY A 121 3.80 3.37 -9.91
N ILE A 122 3.29 2.61 -8.93
CA ILE A 122 2.20 3.08 -8.05
C ILE A 122 2.66 4.27 -7.19
N TYR A 123 3.84 4.20 -6.58
CA TYR A 123 4.36 5.32 -5.79
C TYR A 123 4.52 6.60 -6.61
N ASP A 124 5.05 6.50 -7.84
CA ASP A 124 5.21 7.64 -8.74
C ASP A 124 3.86 8.25 -9.11
N MET A 125 2.89 7.40 -9.41
CA MET A 125 1.53 7.82 -9.75
C MET A 125 0.86 8.52 -8.56
N VAL A 126 0.91 7.93 -7.37
CA VAL A 126 0.28 8.51 -6.17
C VAL A 126 1.00 9.81 -5.77
N GLY A 127 2.33 9.82 -5.70
CA GLY A 127 3.12 11.02 -5.34
C GLY A 127 2.92 12.22 -6.27
N SER A 128 2.60 11.97 -7.56
CA SER A 128 2.32 13.00 -8.55
C SER A 128 0.84 13.33 -8.76
N SER A 129 -0.09 12.50 -8.24
CA SER A 129 -1.52 12.62 -8.50
C SER A 129 -2.19 13.82 -7.82
N GLY A 130 -1.69 14.21 -6.66
CA GLY A 130 -2.36 15.14 -5.74
C GLY A 130 -3.48 14.48 -4.90
N LEU A 131 -3.64 13.16 -4.99
CA LEU A 131 -4.48 12.38 -4.10
C LEU A 131 -3.73 12.04 -2.81
N THR A 132 -4.47 11.69 -1.77
CA THR A 132 -3.95 11.31 -0.46
C THR A 132 -4.30 9.87 -0.15
N ILE A 133 -3.37 9.10 0.41
CA ILE A 133 -3.66 7.80 1.01
C ILE A 133 -4.39 8.07 2.34
N VAL A 134 -5.60 7.57 2.45
CA VAL A 134 -6.47 7.78 3.61
C VAL A 134 -6.78 6.50 4.38
N GLY A 135 -6.26 5.39 3.91
CA GLY A 135 -6.41 4.07 4.53
C GLY A 135 -5.66 3.00 3.75
N GLY A 136 -5.65 1.80 4.27
CA GLY A 136 -5.07 0.63 3.63
C GLY A 136 -5.54 -0.65 4.28
N ASP A 137 -5.35 -1.75 3.56
CA ASP A 137 -5.68 -3.09 4.02
C ASP A 137 -4.72 -4.12 3.42
N GLU A 138 -4.62 -5.26 4.06
CA GLU A 138 -3.79 -6.37 3.62
C GLU A 138 -4.65 -7.56 3.23
N VAL A 139 -4.56 -7.97 1.98
CA VAL A 139 -5.30 -9.12 1.44
C VAL A 139 -4.36 -10.30 1.27
N LYS A 140 -4.67 -11.41 1.94
CA LYS A 140 -3.97 -12.68 1.74
C LYS A 140 -4.22 -13.18 0.30
N VAL A 141 -3.14 -13.45 -0.43
CA VAL A 141 -3.22 -14.03 -1.78
C VAL A 141 -3.37 -15.54 -1.66
N ALA A 142 -4.60 -16.00 -1.65
CA ALA A 142 -4.96 -17.42 -1.64
C ALA A 142 -5.46 -17.84 -3.04
N HIS A 143 -4.55 -18.37 -3.84
CA HIS A 143 -4.89 -18.87 -5.17
C HIS A 143 -5.53 -20.25 -5.10
N MET A 144 -6.61 -20.42 -5.84
CA MET A 144 -7.33 -21.67 -5.99
C MET A 144 -7.41 -22.07 -7.45
N LEU A 145 -7.32 -23.37 -7.72
CA LEU A 145 -7.64 -23.90 -9.04
C LEU A 145 -9.15 -24.09 -9.15
N MET A 146 -9.74 -23.54 -10.20
CA MET A 146 -11.17 -23.58 -10.44
C MET A 146 -11.49 -23.92 -11.89
N GLY A 147 -12.58 -24.66 -12.09
CA GLY A 147 -13.10 -25.07 -13.40
C GLY A 147 -14.59 -24.85 -13.51
N VAL A 148 -15.16 -25.12 -14.68
CA VAL A 148 -16.62 -25.12 -14.82
C VAL A 148 -17.26 -26.24 -14.00
N PRO A 149 -18.52 -26.09 -13.57
CA PRO A 149 -19.21 -27.12 -12.80
C PRO A 149 -19.15 -28.51 -13.46
N GLY A 150 -18.78 -29.50 -12.66
CA GLY A 150 -18.60 -30.88 -13.11
C GLY A 150 -17.19 -31.22 -13.63
N SER A 151 -16.28 -30.28 -13.77
CA SER A 151 -14.86 -30.55 -14.06
C SER A 151 -14.20 -31.33 -12.92
N LYS A 152 -13.22 -32.16 -13.24
CA LYS A 152 -12.39 -32.87 -12.26
C LYS A 152 -10.92 -32.54 -12.51
N LEU A 153 -10.07 -32.65 -11.47
CA LEU A 153 -8.62 -32.44 -11.61
C LEU A 153 -8.00 -33.30 -12.71
N SER A 154 -8.52 -34.53 -12.92
CA SER A 154 -8.05 -35.45 -13.97
C SER A 154 -8.36 -34.99 -15.39
N ASP A 155 -9.34 -34.10 -15.56
CA ASP A 155 -9.80 -33.65 -16.88
C ASP A 155 -8.97 -32.44 -17.35
N ILE A 156 -8.37 -31.70 -16.40
CA ILE A 156 -7.69 -30.45 -16.69
C ILE A 156 -6.41 -30.68 -17.50
N GLN A 157 -6.28 -29.92 -18.58
CA GLN A 157 -5.12 -29.90 -19.47
C GLN A 157 -4.46 -28.51 -19.50
N THR A 158 -5.25 -27.44 -19.42
CA THR A 158 -4.78 -26.07 -19.53
C THR A 158 -5.25 -25.20 -18.36
N VAL A 159 -4.32 -24.40 -17.82
CA VAL A 159 -4.56 -23.49 -16.70
C VAL A 159 -4.25 -22.04 -17.09
N TYR A 160 -5.20 -21.15 -16.87
CA TYR A 160 -5.11 -19.72 -17.15
C TYR A 160 -4.94 -18.90 -15.87
N SER A 161 -3.98 -17.99 -15.85
CA SER A 161 -3.84 -16.99 -14.79
C SER A 161 -2.89 -15.87 -15.21
N HIS A 162 -2.77 -14.83 -14.36
CA HIS A 162 -1.70 -13.84 -14.48
C HIS A 162 -0.32 -14.53 -14.35
N PRO A 163 0.73 -14.08 -15.08
CA PRO A 163 2.08 -14.66 -14.98
C PRO A 163 2.57 -14.84 -13.53
N GLN A 164 2.33 -13.83 -12.68
CA GLN A 164 2.68 -13.90 -11.26
C GLN A 164 1.90 -14.99 -10.51
N GLY A 165 0.61 -15.17 -10.81
CA GLY A 165 -0.21 -16.23 -10.21
C GLY A 165 0.26 -17.63 -10.61
N LEU A 166 0.62 -17.82 -11.89
CA LEU A 166 1.23 -19.06 -12.37
C LEU A 166 2.56 -19.36 -11.67
N LEU A 167 3.42 -18.36 -11.53
CA LEU A 167 4.69 -18.49 -10.83
C LEU A 167 4.51 -18.85 -9.35
N GLN A 168 3.57 -18.21 -8.68
CA GLN A 168 3.24 -18.45 -7.26
C GLN A 168 2.63 -19.83 -7.00
N CYS A 169 2.14 -20.52 -8.03
CA CYS A 169 1.59 -21.88 -7.97
C CYS A 169 2.43 -22.90 -8.75
N SER A 170 3.67 -22.54 -9.12
CA SER A 170 4.50 -23.33 -10.03
C SER A 170 4.81 -24.75 -9.53
N GLU A 171 4.97 -24.97 -8.23
CA GLU A 171 5.22 -26.31 -7.67
C GLU A 171 4.04 -27.25 -7.92
N PHE A 172 2.83 -26.77 -7.67
CA PHE A 172 1.59 -27.53 -7.96
C PHE A 172 1.45 -27.78 -9.46
N LEU A 173 1.56 -26.73 -10.29
CA LEU A 173 1.37 -26.80 -11.73
C LEU A 173 2.38 -27.73 -12.42
N ASN A 174 3.66 -27.67 -12.03
CA ASN A 174 4.70 -28.55 -12.59
C ASN A 174 4.48 -30.01 -12.20
N ARG A 175 4.03 -30.29 -10.96
CA ARG A 175 3.72 -31.65 -10.51
C ARG A 175 2.53 -32.22 -11.25
N ALA A 176 1.51 -31.40 -11.53
CA ALA A 176 0.31 -31.81 -12.26
C ALA A 176 0.54 -31.92 -13.77
N GLY A 177 1.56 -31.24 -14.34
CA GLY A 177 1.87 -31.29 -15.77
C GLY A 177 0.91 -30.52 -16.66
N TYR A 178 0.17 -29.54 -16.11
CA TYR A 178 -0.77 -28.73 -16.90
C TYR A 178 -0.07 -27.72 -17.81
N ALA A 179 -0.64 -27.49 -19.00
CA ALA A 179 -0.23 -26.38 -19.86
C ALA A 179 -0.61 -25.04 -19.21
N GLN A 180 0.33 -24.09 -19.15
CA GLN A 180 0.17 -22.81 -18.48
C GLN A 180 -0.02 -21.69 -19.50
N CYS A 181 -1.12 -20.98 -19.45
CA CYS A 181 -1.46 -19.90 -20.38
C CYS A 181 -1.63 -18.57 -19.64
N PRO A 182 -0.70 -17.60 -19.84
CA PRO A 182 -0.77 -16.31 -19.16
C PRO A 182 -1.91 -15.45 -19.75
N VAL A 183 -2.59 -14.73 -18.83
CA VAL A 183 -3.63 -13.74 -19.14
C VAL A 183 -3.39 -12.45 -18.35
N ALA A 184 -4.14 -11.39 -18.65
CA ALA A 184 -3.91 -10.05 -18.11
C ALA A 184 -4.01 -9.94 -16.58
N ASN A 185 -4.91 -10.70 -15.94
CA ASN A 185 -5.00 -10.87 -14.48
C ASN A 185 -5.67 -12.20 -14.13
N THR A 186 -5.61 -12.58 -12.84
CA THR A 186 -6.13 -13.87 -12.36
C THR A 186 -7.63 -14.04 -12.62
N ALA A 187 -8.43 -13.01 -12.36
CA ALA A 187 -9.87 -13.05 -12.55
C ALA A 187 -10.28 -13.09 -14.04
N VAL A 188 -9.48 -12.53 -14.96
CA VAL A 188 -9.68 -12.70 -16.41
C VAL A 188 -9.52 -14.15 -16.81
N GLY A 189 -8.64 -14.91 -16.17
CA GLY A 189 -8.57 -16.37 -16.36
C GLY A 189 -9.86 -17.06 -16.00
N ALA A 190 -10.47 -16.68 -14.86
CA ALA A 190 -11.76 -17.22 -14.45
C ALA A 190 -12.90 -16.86 -15.42
N VAL A 191 -12.95 -15.61 -15.90
CA VAL A 191 -13.91 -15.20 -16.95
C VAL A 191 -13.77 -16.05 -18.19
N LYS A 192 -12.54 -16.24 -18.67
CA LYS A 192 -12.28 -17.06 -19.87
C LYS A 192 -12.77 -18.48 -19.72
N VAL A 193 -12.44 -19.14 -18.61
CA VAL A 193 -12.87 -20.55 -18.35
C VAL A 193 -14.38 -20.66 -18.27
N ARG A 194 -15.06 -19.69 -17.63
CA ARG A 194 -16.53 -19.62 -17.60
C ARG A 194 -17.11 -19.51 -19.02
N ASP A 195 -16.57 -18.57 -19.81
CA ASP A 195 -17.16 -18.25 -21.13
C ASP A 195 -16.94 -19.35 -22.16
N GLU A 196 -15.82 -20.07 -22.08
CA GLU A 196 -15.53 -21.20 -22.97
C GLU A 196 -16.26 -22.48 -22.56
N GLY A 197 -16.59 -22.66 -21.28
CA GLY A 197 -17.36 -23.81 -20.79
C GLY A 197 -16.69 -25.17 -20.98
N ASP A 198 -15.36 -25.19 -21.20
CA ASP A 198 -14.59 -26.39 -21.47
C ASP A 198 -14.11 -27.04 -20.18
N ILE A 199 -14.53 -28.28 -19.92
CA ILE A 199 -14.16 -29.04 -18.71
C ILE A 199 -12.68 -29.38 -18.62
N THR A 200 -11.90 -29.22 -19.71
CA THR A 200 -10.45 -29.45 -19.74
C THR A 200 -9.65 -28.21 -19.36
N GLN A 201 -10.33 -27.11 -19.11
CA GLN A 201 -9.71 -25.83 -18.76
C GLN A 201 -9.98 -25.47 -17.31
N ALA A 202 -8.96 -24.85 -16.69
CA ALA A 202 -9.07 -24.29 -15.35
C ALA A 202 -8.44 -22.91 -15.27
N ALA A 203 -8.82 -22.16 -14.24
CA ALA A 203 -8.19 -20.89 -13.90
C ALA A 203 -7.57 -20.96 -12.50
N ILE A 204 -6.53 -20.15 -12.27
CA ILE A 204 -6.03 -19.85 -10.94
C ILE A 204 -6.44 -18.43 -10.59
N ALA A 205 -7.29 -18.26 -9.58
CA ALA A 205 -7.79 -16.99 -9.09
C ALA A 205 -8.20 -17.06 -7.61
N SER A 206 -8.81 -15.97 -7.10
CA SER A 206 -9.34 -15.89 -5.73
C SER A 206 -10.65 -16.69 -5.58
N ALA A 207 -11.02 -17.07 -4.34
CA ALA A 207 -12.33 -17.64 -4.04
C ALA A 207 -13.49 -16.74 -4.49
N LEU A 208 -13.33 -15.42 -4.32
CA LEU A 208 -14.30 -14.43 -4.76
C LEU A 208 -14.56 -14.50 -6.28
N ALA A 209 -13.54 -14.79 -7.08
CA ALA A 209 -13.71 -15.00 -8.52
C ALA A 209 -14.53 -16.27 -8.81
N ALA A 210 -14.30 -17.37 -8.08
CA ALA A 210 -15.08 -18.58 -8.23
C ALA A 210 -16.57 -18.31 -7.95
N ASP A 211 -16.89 -17.63 -6.85
CA ASP A 211 -18.26 -17.28 -6.47
C ASP A 211 -18.95 -16.40 -7.51
N ILE A 212 -18.26 -15.33 -7.96
CA ILE A 212 -18.85 -14.38 -8.94
C ILE A 212 -19.11 -15.03 -10.29
N TYR A 213 -18.22 -15.92 -10.74
CA TYR A 213 -18.31 -16.51 -12.07
C TYR A 213 -18.96 -17.90 -12.09
N GLY A 214 -19.40 -18.42 -10.92
CA GLY A 214 -20.06 -19.72 -10.82
C GLY A 214 -19.15 -20.88 -11.19
N LEU A 215 -17.86 -20.78 -10.88
CA LEU A 215 -16.87 -21.83 -11.07
C LEU A 215 -16.75 -22.68 -9.81
N GLU A 216 -16.46 -23.97 -9.99
CA GLU A 216 -16.18 -24.90 -8.88
C GLU A 216 -14.69 -24.85 -8.52
N ILE A 217 -14.38 -24.75 -7.22
CA ILE A 217 -13.03 -24.87 -6.72
C ILE A 217 -12.63 -26.35 -6.78
N LEU A 218 -11.69 -26.67 -7.65
CA LEU A 218 -11.19 -28.03 -7.84
C LEU A 218 -10.07 -28.36 -6.85
N LYS A 219 -9.29 -27.35 -6.44
CA LYS A 219 -8.20 -27.49 -5.47
C LYS A 219 -7.92 -26.13 -4.84
N ASP A 220 -7.86 -26.10 -3.54
CA ASP A 220 -7.39 -25.01 -2.69
C ASP A 220 -5.90 -25.18 -2.33
N ASP A 221 -5.32 -24.18 -1.65
CA ASP A 221 -3.95 -24.23 -1.11
C ASP A 221 -2.88 -24.68 -2.13
N ILE A 222 -2.92 -24.08 -3.32
CA ILE A 222 -1.96 -24.40 -4.39
C ILE A 222 -0.79 -23.45 -4.48
N VAL A 223 -0.69 -22.48 -3.55
CA VAL A 223 0.39 -21.47 -3.52
C VAL A 223 1.68 -22.06 -2.96
N ASN A 224 2.82 -21.67 -3.52
CA ASN A 224 4.15 -22.07 -3.02
C ASN A 224 4.49 -21.43 -1.66
N ASN A 225 3.89 -20.27 -1.34
CA ASN A 225 4.10 -19.53 -0.10
C ASN A 225 2.77 -19.09 0.50
N GLU A 226 2.40 -19.69 1.63
CA GLU A 226 1.15 -19.42 2.35
C GLU A 226 1.08 -18.02 2.99
N ASN A 227 2.23 -17.35 3.16
CA ASN A 227 2.33 -16.02 3.75
C ASN A 227 2.29 -14.90 2.70
N ASN A 228 1.85 -15.20 1.47
CA ASN A 228 1.75 -14.21 0.41
C ASN A 228 0.58 -13.25 0.67
N THR A 229 0.91 -11.98 0.86
CA THR A 229 -0.05 -10.91 1.17
C THR A 229 0.20 -9.72 0.27
N THR A 230 -0.85 -9.07 -0.21
CA THR A 230 -0.77 -7.82 -0.96
C THR A 230 -1.36 -6.69 -0.12
N ARG A 231 -0.61 -5.63 0.06
CA ARG A 231 -1.07 -4.39 0.70
C ARG A 231 -1.72 -3.51 -0.35
N PHE A 232 -2.95 -3.08 -0.03
CA PHE A 232 -3.72 -2.13 -0.82
C PHE A 232 -3.84 -0.81 -0.09
N ILE A 233 -3.87 0.27 -0.84
CA ILE A 233 -4.08 1.64 -0.34
C ILE A 233 -5.40 2.19 -0.83
N ILE A 234 -6.01 3.01 0.02
CA ILE A 234 -7.23 3.75 -0.28
C ILE A 234 -6.87 5.20 -0.57
N LEU A 235 -7.21 5.66 -1.75
CA LEU A 235 -6.93 7.02 -2.22
C LEU A 235 -8.17 7.89 -2.17
N SER A 236 -8.00 9.16 -1.80
CA SER A 236 -9.05 10.18 -1.82
C SER A 236 -8.50 11.53 -2.27
N LYS A 237 -9.39 12.44 -2.71
CA LYS A 237 -9.08 13.86 -2.93
C LYS A 237 -8.94 14.64 -1.64
N LYS A 238 -9.55 14.14 -0.56
CA LYS A 238 -9.52 14.79 0.73
C LYS A 238 -8.25 14.43 1.47
N LYS A 239 -7.65 15.40 2.12
CA LYS A 239 -6.52 15.18 3.02
C LYS A 239 -7.04 14.79 4.42
N GLU A 240 -7.72 13.65 4.48
CA GLU A 240 -8.22 13.08 5.75
C GLU A 240 -7.25 11.98 6.20
N TYR A 241 -7.13 11.79 7.51
CA TYR A 241 -6.43 10.64 8.08
C TYR A 241 -7.22 10.06 9.24
N VAL A 242 -7.29 8.74 9.29
CA VAL A 242 -7.94 8.04 10.40
C VAL A 242 -7.00 8.11 11.61
N LYS A 243 -7.50 8.55 12.77
CA LYS A 243 -6.70 8.75 13.99
C LYS A 243 -5.96 7.48 14.43
N SER A 244 -6.53 6.31 14.15
CA SER A 244 -5.92 5.01 14.46
C SER A 244 -4.92 4.52 13.41
N ALA A 245 -4.70 5.25 12.32
CA ALA A 245 -3.70 4.88 11.31
C ALA A 245 -2.30 4.84 11.95
N GLY A 246 -1.60 3.73 11.73
CA GLY A 246 -0.29 3.46 12.32
C GLY A 246 0.89 3.63 11.37
N ASN A 247 0.62 3.91 10.10
CA ASN A 247 1.65 4.08 9.09
C ASN A 247 1.50 5.44 8.38
N ILE A 248 2.62 6.07 8.09
CA ILE A 248 2.70 7.32 7.34
C ILE A 248 3.64 7.12 6.16
N SER A 249 3.14 7.38 4.95
CA SER A 249 3.97 7.39 3.75
C SER A 249 4.31 8.81 3.34
N VAL A 250 5.60 9.04 3.08
CA VAL A 250 6.13 10.32 2.61
C VAL A 250 6.95 10.14 1.35
N CYS A 251 7.05 11.18 0.54
CA CYS A 251 8.03 11.25 -0.54
C CYS A 251 8.81 12.56 -0.48
N PHE A 252 10.05 12.49 -0.90
CA PHE A 252 10.97 13.64 -0.98
C PHE A 252 12.09 13.35 -1.97
N ALA A 253 12.79 14.40 -2.39
CA ALA A 253 14.00 14.29 -3.17
C ALA A 253 15.22 14.72 -2.35
N LEU A 254 16.40 14.17 -2.69
CA LEU A 254 17.65 14.55 -2.04
C LEU A 254 18.66 15.01 -3.08
N PRO A 255 19.53 15.99 -2.73
CA PRO A 255 20.72 16.31 -3.51
C PRO A 255 21.62 15.08 -3.65
N HIS A 256 22.28 14.94 -4.80
CA HIS A 256 23.25 13.87 -5.03
C HIS A 256 24.58 14.16 -4.32
N GLU A 257 24.56 14.15 -2.99
CA GLU A 257 25.70 14.47 -2.12
C GLU A 257 25.89 13.36 -1.07
N SER A 258 27.14 13.21 -0.62
CA SER A 258 27.48 12.23 0.40
C SER A 258 26.81 12.56 1.74
N GLY A 259 26.12 11.59 2.33
CA GLY A 259 25.52 11.71 3.66
C GLY A 259 24.10 12.23 3.69
N THR A 260 23.51 12.75 2.59
CA THR A 260 22.16 13.32 2.59
C THR A 260 21.09 12.32 3.06
N LEU A 261 21.10 11.09 2.55
CA LEU A 261 20.18 10.05 3.02
C LEU A 261 20.43 9.65 4.49
N TYR A 262 21.70 9.62 4.92
CA TYR A 262 22.04 9.34 6.32
C TYR A 262 21.45 10.38 7.27
N SER A 263 21.48 11.66 6.92
CA SER A 263 20.84 12.71 7.72
C SER A 263 19.33 12.48 7.89
N ILE A 264 18.65 12.14 6.80
CA ILE A 264 17.21 11.79 6.86
C ILE A 264 16.94 10.60 7.77
N LEU A 265 17.73 9.53 7.63
CA LEU A 265 17.62 8.35 8.52
C LEU A 265 17.95 8.69 9.97
N GLY A 266 18.82 9.68 10.19
CA GLY A 266 19.13 10.24 11.51
C GLY A 266 17.89 10.84 12.18
N HIS A 267 17.09 11.62 11.47
CA HIS A 267 15.85 12.21 12.01
C HIS A 267 14.84 11.14 12.42
N ILE A 268 14.70 10.08 11.61
CA ILE A 268 13.84 8.94 11.91
C ILE A 268 14.30 8.24 13.20
N LYS A 269 15.59 7.89 13.27
CA LYS A 269 16.19 7.22 14.44
C LYS A 269 16.07 8.05 15.71
N HIS A 270 16.40 9.35 15.65
CA HIS A 270 16.41 10.22 16.82
C HIS A 270 15.03 10.45 17.41
N ASN A 271 13.98 10.36 16.62
CA ASN A 271 12.60 10.45 17.06
C ASN A 271 11.99 9.07 17.42
N GLY A 272 12.81 8.00 17.43
CA GLY A 272 12.38 6.66 17.82
C GLY A 272 11.41 5.99 16.86
N LEU A 273 11.34 6.47 15.60
CA LEU A 273 10.43 5.91 14.59
C LEU A 273 11.05 4.68 13.93
N ASN A 274 10.20 3.72 13.57
CA ASN A 274 10.56 2.58 12.75
C ASN A 274 10.20 2.85 11.28
N MET A 275 11.13 2.55 10.36
CA MET A 275 10.89 2.62 8.93
C MET A 275 10.57 1.23 8.40
N THR A 276 9.36 1.05 7.87
CA THR A 276 8.89 -0.24 7.33
C THR A 276 9.23 -0.42 5.86
N SER A 277 9.39 0.67 5.11
CA SER A 277 9.79 0.58 3.71
C SER A 277 10.57 1.81 3.25
N ILE A 278 11.46 1.60 2.29
CA ILE A 278 12.15 2.65 1.54
C ILE A 278 12.29 2.22 0.08
N GLU A 279 11.87 3.08 -0.82
CA GLU A 279 11.99 2.88 -2.26
C GLU A 279 12.60 4.13 -2.89
N SER A 280 13.56 3.97 -3.78
CA SER A 280 14.16 5.08 -4.52
C SER A 280 13.78 5.03 -5.99
N ARG A 281 13.45 6.16 -6.58
CA ARG A 281 13.07 6.31 -7.99
C ARG A 281 13.88 7.44 -8.64
N PRO A 282 14.45 7.23 -9.84
CA PRO A 282 15.12 8.32 -10.58
C PRO A 282 14.13 9.44 -10.89
N LEU A 283 14.53 10.68 -10.61
CA LEU A 283 13.73 11.85 -10.98
C LEU A 283 13.78 12.09 -12.48
N ARG A 284 12.59 12.19 -13.10
CA ARG A 284 12.50 12.47 -14.54
C ARG A 284 13.07 13.86 -14.84
N GLY A 285 14.00 13.93 -15.79
CA GLY A 285 14.60 15.19 -16.24
C GLY A 285 15.77 15.69 -15.37
N ARG A 286 16.10 15.03 -14.26
CA ARG A 286 17.25 15.36 -13.40
C ARG A 286 18.21 14.16 -13.37
N LYS A 287 19.42 14.34 -13.88
CA LYS A 287 20.43 13.27 -13.92
C LYS A 287 20.95 13.01 -12.51
N TRP A 288 20.89 11.72 -12.11
CA TRP A 288 21.43 11.22 -10.84
C TRP A 288 20.75 11.76 -9.58
N GLU A 289 19.58 12.40 -9.70
CA GLU A 289 18.73 12.75 -8.57
C GLU A 289 17.65 11.70 -8.39
N TYR A 290 17.28 11.43 -7.14
CA TYR A 290 16.32 10.40 -6.78
C TYR A 290 15.23 10.98 -5.88
N SER A 291 14.01 10.54 -6.14
CA SER A 291 12.91 10.65 -5.21
C SER A 291 12.90 9.41 -4.31
N PHE A 292 12.70 9.63 -3.03
CA PHE A 292 12.56 8.56 -2.03
C PHE A 292 11.12 8.51 -1.56
N PHE A 293 10.60 7.29 -1.47
CA PHE A 293 9.31 6.99 -0.87
C PHE A 293 9.60 6.18 0.38
N ILE A 294 9.16 6.67 1.53
CA ILE A 294 9.40 6.03 2.82
C ILE A 294 8.06 5.83 3.52
N THR A 295 7.89 4.68 4.17
CA THR A 295 6.81 4.45 5.11
C THR A 295 7.38 4.30 6.52
N LEU A 296 6.80 5.05 7.45
CA LEU A 296 7.16 5.07 8.87
C LEU A 296 6.00 4.53 9.70
N GLU A 297 6.30 3.73 10.73
CA GLU A 297 5.36 3.50 11.81
C GLU A 297 5.25 4.76 12.66
N GLY A 298 4.04 5.27 12.81
CA GLY A 298 3.77 6.50 13.54
C GLY A 298 2.39 7.06 13.23
N SER A 299 2.03 8.14 13.88
CA SER A 299 0.75 8.83 13.72
C SER A 299 0.96 10.32 13.54
N LEU A 300 0.13 10.97 12.70
CA LEU A 300 0.08 12.42 12.60
C LEU A 300 -0.49 13.09 13.87
N MET A 301 -0.90 12.29 14.86
CA MET A 301 -1.26 12.75 16.21
C MET A 301 -0.08 12.75 17.18
N ASP A 302 1.04 12.11 16.81
CA ASP A 302 2.20 11.95 17.67
C ASP A 302 3.23 13.07 17.43
N PRO A 303 3.59 13.86 18.47
CA PRO A 303 4.55 14.94 18.36
C PRO A 303 5.94 14.52 17.88
N ALA A 304 6.43 13.33 18.26
CA ALA A 304 7.73 12.83 17.80
C ALA A 304 7.71 12.55 16.29
N THR A 305 6.61 12.01 15.80
CA THR A 305 6.40 11.80 14.36
C THR A 305 6.40 13.12 13.60
N ILE A 306 5.66 14.12 14.07
CA ILE A 306 5.60 15.46 13.42
C ILE A 306 6.97 16.12 13.43
N ASP A 307 7.72 16.04 14.53
CA ASP A 307 9.07 16.60 14.63
C ASP A 307 10.03 15.95 13.61
N ALA A 308 9.97 14.61 13.47
CA ALA A 308 10.75 13.92 12.44
C ALA A 308 10.40 14.39 11.03
N LEU A 309 9.11 14.52 10.72
CA LEU A 309 8.63 14.96 9.41
C LEU A 309 9.04 16.40 9.11
N ASP A 310 9.02 17.30 10.10
CA ASP A 310 9.49 18.68 9.98
C ASP A 310 11.00 18.76 9.65
N HIS A 311 11.80 17.93 10.32
CA HIS A 311 13.24 17.87 10.04
C HIS A 311 13.53 17.26 8.67
N ILE A 312 12.82 16.19 8.29
CA ILE A 312 12.94 15.62 6.95
C ILE A 312 12.57 16.64 5.88
N ASN A 313 11.48 17.41 6.09
CA ASN A 313 11.07 18.47 5.17
C ASN A 313 12.15 19.56 5.01
N LYS A 314 12.81 19.96 6.10
CA LYS A 314 13.88 20.99 6.07
C LYS A 314 15.13 20.53 5.34
N ASP A 315 15.47 19.24 5.47
CA ASP A 315 16.73 18.67 4.94
C ASP A 315 16.54 17.98 3.58
N SER A 316 15.34 18.08 2.98
CA SER A 316 15.01 17.48 1.69
C SER A 316 14.36 18.49 0.74
N MET A 317 14.16 18.06 -0.50
CA MET A 317 13.46 18.82 -1.54
C MET A 317 12.13 18.12 -1.88
N ASP A 318 11.15 18.89 -2.32
CA ASP A 318 9.86 18.37 -2.81
C ASP A 318 9.14 17.45 -1.81
N PHE A 319 9.33 17.68 -0.50
CA PHE A 319 8.74 16.87 0.56
C PHE A 319 7.20 16.89 0.49
N LYS A 320 6.61 15.71 0.64
CA LYS A 320 5.15 15.53 0.73
C LYS A 320 4.81 14.38 1.65
N ILE A 321 3.82 14.57 2.50
CA ILE A 321 3.09 13.45 3.10
C ILE A 321 2.14 12.92 2.04
N ILE A 322 2.32 11.66 1.63
CA ILE A 322 1.45 11.01 0.64
C ILE A 322 0.15 10.56 1.30
N GLY A 323 0.20 10.23 2.58
CA GLY A 323 -0.95 9.89 3.41
C GLY A 323 -0.64 8.90 4.52
N THR A 324 -1.72 8.36 5.11
CA THR A 324 -1.65 7.44 6.26
C THR A 324 -2.54 6.21 6.06
N TYR A 325 -2.18 5.09 6.69
CA TYR A 325 -2.97 3.85 6.66
C TYR A 325 -2.64 2.90 7.81
#